data_2457a0c5d61d2c3f70265152f1269857
#
_entry.id   2457a0c5d61d2c3f70265152f1269857
#
_cell.length_a   1.000
_cell.length_b   1.000
_cell.length_c   1.000
_cell.angle_alpha   90.00
_cell.angle_beta   90.00
_cell.angle_gamma   90.00
#
_symmetry.space_group_name_H-M   'P 1'
#
loop_
_entity.id
_entity.type
_entity.pdbx_description
1 polymer ?
#
loop_
_entity_poly.entity_id
_entity_poly.type
_entity_poly.pdbx_seq_one_letter_code
_entity_poly.pdbx_strand_id
1 'polypeptide(L)'
;MEVRKTIDHVELIVCDTGPRIAPDGHAKGLEPLYRTLGTNTTGSGLGLPIVQAIATHTGATIQLEYVDESAQTGLPVRVSLLQGNKELASAAFNARVIPSVAYTDPEVAWVGLTEDQAKAQGIKVKKGLFPWTASGRAIANGRDEGVTKLLFDDSPEAHGHGKILGGGMVGTHAGDMIGEVALAIEMGADAIDIGKTIHPHPTLGESIGMAAEVAHGSCTDVPPARK
;
A
#
# COMPACT_ATOMS: atom_id res chain seq x y z
N MET A 1 0.66 -16.62 3.12
CA MET A 1 1.52 -16.42 1.94
C MET A 1 2.81 -17.18 2.18
N GLU A 2 3.22 -18.02 1.27
CA GLU A 2 4.44 -18.83 1.34
C GLU A 2 5.20 -18.72 0.02
N VAL A 3 6.54 -18.66 0.09
CA VAL A 3 7.39 -18.69 -1.09
C VAL A 3 8.23 -19.95 -1.02
N ARG A 4 8.16 -20.81 -2.04
CA ARG A 4 8.95 -22.02 -2.17
C ARG A 4 9.87 -21.92 -3.38
N LYS A 5 11.12 -22.29 -3.21
CA LYS A 5 12.07 -22.42 -4.30
C LYS A 5 12.27 -23.90 -4.61
N THR A 6 12.03 -24.28 -5.84
CA THR A 6 12.33 -25.61 -6.39
C THR A 6 13.56 -25.54 -7.30
N ILE A 7 13.96 -26.67 -7.91
CA ILE A 7 15.10 -26.72 -8.83
C ILE A 7 14.81 -25.92 -10.10
N ASP A 8 13.56 -25.93 -10.57
CA ASP A 8 13.18 -25.42 -11.89
C ASP A 8 12.36 -24.12 -11.84
N HIS A 9 11.79 -23.78 -10.68
CA HIS A 9 10.91 -22.63 -10.55
C HIS A 9 10.81 -22.09 -9.11
N VAL A 10 10.26 -20.89 -8.99
CA VAL A 10 9.88 -20.28 -7.70
C VAL A 10 8.36 -20.27 -7.64
N GLU A 11 7.80 -20.77 -6.55
CA GLU A 11 6.37 -20.75 -6.29
C GLU A 11 6.03 -19.68 -5.24
N LEU A 12 5.06 -18.85 -5.55
CA LEU A 12 4.37 -18.00 -4.60
C LEU A 12 2.99 -18.61 -4.32
N ILE A 13 2.73 -18.98 -3.07
CA ILE A 13 1.47 -19.59 -2.66
C ILE A 13 0.75 -18.62 -1.73
N VAL A 14 -0.43 -18.18 -2.12
CA VAL A 14 -1.33 -17.36 -1.31
C VAL A 14 -2.56 -18.20 -1.00
N CYS A 15 -2.79 -18.48 0.28
CA CYS A 15 -3.97 -19.21 0.74
C CYS A 15 -4.92 -18.23 1.43
N ASP A 16 -6.19 -18.32 1.13
CA ASP A 16 -7.24 -17.67 1.89
C ASP A 16 -8.14 -18.70 2.59
N THR A 17 -8.97 -18.26 3.50
CA THR A 17 -9.98 -19.06 4.19
C THR A 17 -11.39 -18.64 3.80
N GLY A 18 -11.52 -17.85 2.72
CA GLY A 18 -12.79 -17.32 2.23
C GLY A 18 -13.71 -18.38 1.61
N PRO A 19 -14.89 -17.96 1.16
CA PRO A 19 -15.81 -18.83 0.46
C PRO A 19 -15.20 -19.29 -0.87
N ARG A 20 -15.40 -20.57 -1.18
CA ARG A 20 -14.84 -21.27 -2.35
C ARG A 20 -15.34 -20.74 -3.69
N ILE A 21 -14.48 -20.85 -4.68
CA ILE A 21 -14.89 -20.88 -6.09
C ILE A 21 -15.04 -22.36 -6.46
N ALA A 22 -16.21 -22.78 -6.95
CA ALA A 22 -16.42 -24.16 -7.39
C ALA A 22 -15.44 -24.53 -8.53
N PRO A 23 -15.03 -25.81 -8.68
CA PRO A 23 -14.03 -26.21 -9.67
C PRO A 23 -14.32 -25.75 -11.09
N ASP A 24 -15.58 -25.78 -11.48
CA ASP A 24 -16.09 -25.28 -12.78
C ASP A 24 -15.99 -23.75 -12.94
N GLY A 25 -15.83 -23.04 -11.82
CA GLY A 25 -15.61 -21.59 -11.76
C GLY A 25 -14.15 -21.16 -11.76
N HIS A 26 -13.17 -22.08 -11.59
CA HIS A 26 -11.75 -21.70 -11.49
C HIS A 26 -11.24 -20.96 -12.72
N ALA A 27 -11.57 -21.46 -13.93
CA ALA A 27 -11.19 -20.78 -15.17
C ALA A 27 -11.87 -19.40 -15.29
N LYS A 28 -13.14 -19.33 -14.92
CA LYS A 28 -13.91 -18.07 -14.93
C LYS A 28 -13.45 -17.09 -13.85
N GLY A 29 -12.94 -17.58 -12.71
CA GLY A 29 -12.39 -16.76 -11.63
C GLY A 29 -11.20 -15.91 -12.05
N LEU A 30 -10.55 -16.27 -13.16
CA LEU A 30 -9.46 -15.51 -13.77
C LEU A 30 -9.94 -14.47 -14.81
N GLU A 31 -11.24 -14.47 -15.14
CA GLU A 31 -11.83 -13.48 -16.06
C GLU A 31 -12.13 -12.17 -15.32
N PRO A 32 -11.94 -11.01 -15.96
CA PRO A 32 -12.27 -9.71 -15.38
C PRO A 32 -13.74 -9.62 -14.94
N LEU A 33 -13.97 -9.06 -13.76
CA LEU A 33 -15.30 -8.80 -13.19
C LEU A 33 -16.11 -10.07 -12.81
N TYR A 34 -15.53 -11.28 -12.91
CA TYR A 34 -16.19 -12.47 -12.46
C TYR A 34 -16.40 -12.49 -10.95
N ARG A 35 -17.61 -12.81 -10.52
CA ARG A 35 -17.97 -12.95 -9.09
C ARG A 35 -18.87 -14.15 -8.91
N THR A 36 -18.63 -14.90 -7.84
CA THR A 36 -19.51 -16.02 -7.47
C THR A 36 -20.84 -15.46 -6.99
N LEU A 37 -21.93 -15.88 -7.62
CA LEU A 37 -23.28 -15.48 -7.23
C LEU A 37 -23.60 -15.89 -5.79
N GLY A 38 -24.21 -14.99 -5.01
CA GLY A 38 -24.67 -15.26 -3.64
C GLY A 38 -23.67 -14.91 -2.54
N THR A 39 -22.51 -14.36 -2.83
CA THR A 39 -21.61 -13.83 -1.83
C THR A 39 -21.83 -12.33 -1.63
N ASN A 40 -22.22 -11.95 -0.40
CA ASN A 40 -22.43 -10.54 -0.02
C ASN A 40 -21.08 -9.82 0.27
N THR A 41 -20.01 -10.23 -0.41
CA THR A 41 -18.67 -9.67 -0.23
C THR A 41 -18.45 -8.48 -1.16
N THR A 42 -17.94 -7.38 -0.60
CA THR A 42 -17.49 -6.22 -1.36
C THR A 42 -16.19 -6.56 -2.10
N GLY A 43 -16.13 -6.30 -3.39
CA GLY A 43 -14.92 -6.52 -4.21
C GLY A 43 -15.22 -6.27 -5.69
N SER A 44 -14.23 -5.79 -6.44
CA SER A 44 -14.36 -5.44 -7.86
C SER A 44 -14.30 -6.66 -8.81
N GLY A 45 -13.91 -7.85 -8.34
CA GLY A 45 -13.66 -9.02 -9.19
C GLY A 45 -12.42 -8.85 -10.09
N LEU A 46 -11.49 -7.96 -9.73
CA LEU A 46 -10.29 -7.67 -10.53
C LEU A 46 -9.00 -8.32 -9.96
N GLY A 47 -9.00 -8.81 -8.72
CA GLY A 47 -7.80 -9.32 -8.08
C GLY A 47 -7.13 -10.47 -8.84
N LEU A 48 -7.81 -11.58 -9.05
CA LEU A 48 -7.28 -12.72 -9.78
C LEU A 48 -6.96 -12.41 -11.26
N PRO A 49 -7.79 -11.67 -12.00
CA PRO A 49 -7.45 -11.21 -13.35
C PRO A 49 -6.16 -10.37 -13.43
N ILE A 50 -5.91 -9.51 -12.46
CA ILE A 50 -4.65 -8.74 -12.40
C ILE A 50 -3.47 -9.69 -12.19
N VAL A 51 -3.57 -10.64 -11.28
CA VAL A 51 -2.53 -11.65 -11.04
C VAL A 51 -2.29 -12.48 -12.30
N GLN A 52 -3.35 -12.86 -13.02
CA GLN A 52 -3.25 -13.57 -14.30
C GLN A 52 -2.53 -12.73 -15.37
N ALA A 53 -2.86 -11.45 -15.48
CA ALA A 53 -2.20 -10.55 -16.44
C ALA A 53 -0.70 -10.40 -16.14
N ILE A 54 -0.34 -10.25 -14.86
CA ILE A 54 1.05 -10.17 -14.41
C ILE A 54 1.77 -11.49 -14.71
N ALA A 55 1.17 -12.64 -14.38
CA ALA A 55 1.76 -13.94 -14.63
C ALA A 55 2.00 -14.16 -16.13
N THR A 56 1.01 -13.85 -16.98
CA THR A 56 1.14 -13.95 -18.44
C THR A 56 2.29 -13.06 -18.95
N HIS A 57 2.39 -11.82 -18.44
CA HIS A 57 3.43 -10.88 -18.85
C HIS A 57 4.83 -11.33 -18.42
N THR A 58 4.94 -12.01 -17.28
CA THR A 58 6.22 -12.49 -16.72
C THR A 58 6.57 -13.92 -17.12
N GLY A 59 5.74 -14.59 -17.91
CA GLY A 59 5.91 -16.00 -18.27
C GLY A 59 5.67 -16.98 -17.13
N ALA A 60 4.94 -16.55 -16.10
CA ALA A 60 4.53 -17.38 -14.98
C ALA A 60 3.24 -18.14 -15.27
N THR A 61 2.99 -19.21 -14.52
CA THR A 61 1.73 -19.94 -14.53
C THR A 61 0.98 -19.73 -13.21
N ILE A 62 -0.36 -19.66 -13.30
CA ILE A 62 -1.23 -19.62 -12.13
C ILE A 62 -2.00 -20.93 -12.05
N GLN A 63 -2.07 -21.47 -10.84
CA GLN A 63 -2.91 -22.62 -10.51
C GLN A 63 -3.79 -22.26 -9.32
N LEU A 64 -5.08 -22.60 -9.40
CA LEU A 64 -6.05 -22.50 -8.32
C LEU A 64 -6.34 -23.92 -7.83
N GLU A 65 -6.07 -24.18 -6.57
CA GLU A 65 -6.24 -25.50 -5.95
C GLU A 65 -7.06 -25.34 -4.66
N TYR A 66 -7.49 -26.42 -4.05
CA TYR A 66 -8.06 -26.36 -2.70
C TYR A 66 -7.00 -26.62 -1.65
N VAL A 67 -7.09 -25.94 -0.49
CA VAL A 67 -6.24 -26.23 0.68
C VAL A 67 -6.54 -27.62 1.22
N ASP A 68 -7.83 -27.99 1.21
CA ASP A 68 -8.32 -29.30 1.60
C ASP A 68 -9.26 -29.80 0.50
N GLU A 69 -8.78 -30.74 -0.31
CA GLU A 69 -9.55 -31.35 -1.39
C GLU A 69 -10.82 -32.09 -0.88
N SER A 70 -10.75 -32.67 0.32
CA SER A 70 -11.84 -33.42 0.91
C SER A 70 -12.96 -32.51 1.42
N ALA A 71 -12.61 -31.40 2.03
CA ALA A 71 -13.55 -30.41 2.53
C ALA A 71 -13.90 -29.32 1.50
N GLN A 72 -13.13 -29.24 0.40
CA GLN A 72 -13.22 -28.18 -0.63
C GLN A 72 -13.25 -26.79 -0.01
N THR A 73 -12.38 -26.53 0.99
CA THR A 73 -12.29 -25.25 1.70
C THR A 73 -10.96 -24.56 1.43
N GLY A 74 -11.00 -23.22 1.44
CA GLY A 74 -9.84 -22.39 1.11
C GLY A 74 -9.46 -22.45 -0.37
N LEU A 75 -8.97 -21.37 -0.92
CA LEU A 75 -8.49 -21.31 -2.31
C LEU A 75 -7.04 -20.84 -2.31
N PRO A 76 -6.04 -21.76 -2.32
CA PRO A 76 -4.68 -21.34 -2.58
C PRO A 76 -4.54 -20.93 -4.03
N VAL A 77 -4.02 -19.73 -4.22
CA VAL A 77 -3.54 -19.24 -5.51
C VAL A 77 -2.05 -19.52 -5.59
N ARG A 78 -1.64 -20.41 -6.49
CA ARG A 78 -0.23 -20.71 -6.73
C ARG A 78 0.23 -20.01 -7.99
N VAL A 79 1.27 -19.21 -7.87
CA VAL A 79 1.94 -18.57 -9.01
C VAL A 79 3.32 -19.18 -9.13
N SER A 80 3.58 -19.86 -10.24
CA SER A 80 4.87 -20.52 -10.51
C SER A 80 5.63 -19.74 -11.59
N LEU A 81 6.82 -19.25 -11.23
CA LEU A 81 7.75 -18.55 -12.11
C LEU A 81 8.80 -19.52 -12.61
N LEU A 82 8.85 -19.78 -13.93
CA LEU A 82 9.87 -20.64 -14.54
C LEU A 82 11.26 -20.02 -14.41
N GLN A 83 12.25 -20.82 -14.02
CA GLN A 83 13.65 -20.39 -13.78
C GLN A 83 14.41 -19.97 -15.03
N GLY A 84 13.79 -20.02 -16.23
CA GLY A 84 14.40 -19.62 -17.51
C GLY A 84 14.78 -18.14 -17.60
N ASN A 85 14.27 -17.29 -16.72
CA ASN A 85 14.62 -15.87 -16.65
C ASN A 85 15.30 -15.59 -15.31
N LYS A 86 16.62 -15.76 -15.25
CA LYS A 86 17.43 -15.53 -14.04
C LYS A 86 17.22 -14.14 -13.41
N GLU A 87 16.87 -13.13 -14.21
CA GLU A 87 16.59 -11.78 -13.72
C GLU A 87 15.26 -11.67 -12.96
N LEU A 88 14.22 -12.37 -13.40
CA LEU A 88 12.93 -12.38 -12.69
C LEU A 88 12.94 -13.26 -11.43
N ALA A 89 13.73 -14.34 -11.44
CA ALA A 89 13.91 -15.19 -10.25
C ALA A 89 14.75 -14.51 -9.15
N SER A 90 15.50 -13.46 -9.49
CA SER A 90 16.26 -12.65 -8.52
C SER A 90 15.46 -11.44 -8.00
N ALA A 91 14.34 -11.10 -8.62
CA ALA A 91 13.40 -10.12 -8.09
C ALA A 91 12.64 -10.75 -6.91
N ALA A 92 13.33 -10.95 -5.80
CA ALA A 92 12.67 -11.26 -4.54
C ALA A 92 11.66 -10.15 -4.28
N PHE A 93 10.40 -10.52 -4.00
CA PHE A 93 9.44 -9.57 -3.46
C PHE A 93 9.98 -9.11 -2.10
N ASN A 94 10.64 -7.98 -2.09
CA ASN A 94 11.31 -7.40 -0.93
C ASN A 94 10.65 -6.06 -0.58
N ALA A 95 9.33 -6.06 -0.51
CA ALA A 95 8.60 -4.89 -0.06
C ALA A 95 9.04 -4.54 1.36
N ARG A 96 9.47 -3.30 1.57
CA ARG A 96 9.79 -2.77 2.90
C ARG A 96 8.52 -2.55 3.70
N VAL A 97 7.43 -2.20 3.01
CA VAL A 97 6.15 -1.85 3.62
C VAL A 97 4.97 -2.37 2.82
N ILE A 98 3.88 -2.62 3.51
CA ILE A 98 2.59 -2.98 2.92
C ILE A 98 1.56 -1.98 3.45
N PRO A 99 0.88 -1.21 2.59
CA PRO A 99 -0.15 -0.28 3.03
C PRO A 99 -1.39 -1.02 3.54
N SER A 100 -2.07 -0.39 4.48
CA SER A 100 -3.35 -0.84 5.01
C SER A 100 -4.40 0.24 4.80
N VAL A 101 -5.62 -0.17 4.46
CA VAL A 101 -6.74 0.76 4.23
C VAL A 101 -8.00 0.22 4.89
N ALA A 102 -8.67 1.08 5.65
CA ALA A 102 -10.05 0.88 6.08
C ALA A 102 -10.95 1.79 5.22
N TYR A 103 -11.82 1.16 4.43
CA TYR A 103 -12.73 1.85 3.50
C TYR A 103 -13.99 2.34 4.22
N THR A 104 -13.77 3.07 5.29
CA THR A 104 -14.80 3.80 6.03
C THR A 104 -15.12 5.14 5.36
N ASP A 105 -16.05 5.92 5.90
CA ASP A 105 -16.28 7.30 5.48
C ASP A 105 -16.12 8.24 6.69
N PRO A 106 -15.04 9.02 6.77
CA PRO A 106 -13.88 9.06 5.85
C PRO A 106 -13.03 7.79 5.89
N GLU A 107 -12.27 7.54 4.82
CA GLU A 107 -11.31 6.43 4.74
C GLU A 107 -10.13 6.66 5.70
N VAL A 108 -9.54 5.56 6.18
CA VAL A 108 -8.30 5.57 6.96
C VAL A 108 -7.27 4.72 6.25
N ALA A 109 -6.15 5.32 5.87
CA ALA A 109 -5.05 4.62 5.22
C ALA A 109 -3.72 4.89 5.95
N TRP A 110 -2.87 3.86 6.07
CA TRP A 110 -1.54 4.01 6.69
C TRP A 110 -0.56 3.01 6.11
N VAL A 111 0.72 3.34 6.24
CA VAL A 111 1.83 2.50 5.77
C VAL A 111 3.09 2.77 6.60
N GLY A 112 3.88 1.73 6.83
CA GLY A 112 5.14 1.81 7.57
C GLY A 112 4.94 1.99 9.08
N LEU A 113 5.86 2.67 9.72
CA LEU A 113 5.94 2.82 11.18
C LEU A 113 4.84 3.77 11.70
N THR A 114 4.17 3.38 12.78
CA THR A 114 3.26 4.26 13.52
C THR A 114 3.99 4.96 14.68
N GLU A 115 3.41 6.06 15.21
CA GLU A 115 3.98 6.75 16.39
C GLU A 115 4.10 5.82 17.61
N ASP A 116 3.10 4.96 17.84
CA ASP A 116 3.11 4.04 18.96
C ASP A 116 4.19 2.97 18.80
N GLN A 117 4.38 2.46 17.59
CA GLN A 117 5.45 1.52 17.28
C GLN A 117 6.83 2.19 17.44
N ALA A 118 6.98 3.42 16.92
CA ALA A 118 8.21 4.19 17.08
C ALA A 118 8.57 4.37 18.56
N LYS A 119 7.59 4.77 19.36
CA LYS A 119 7.74 4.93 20.81
C LYS A 119 8.12 3.63 21.51
N ALA A 120 7.42 2.53 21.16
CA ALA A 120 7.69 1.22 21.75
C ALA A 120 9.09 0.69 21.41
N GLN A 121 9.61 1.03 20.22
CA GLN A 121 10.95 0.62 19.74
C GLN A 121 12.05 1.64 20.09
N GLY A 122 11.72 2.75 20.73
CA GLY A 122 12.70 3.81 21.07
C GLY A 122 13.23 4.56 19.84
N ILE A 123 12.51 4.49 18.71
CA ILE A 123 12.89 5.20 17.48
C ILE A 123 12.45 6.65 17.59
N LYS A 124 13.41 7.57 17.43
CA LYS A 124 13.10 8.99 17.36
C LYS A 124 12.53 9.35 15.99
N VAL A 125 11.38 10.03 16.01
CA VAL A 125 10.71 10.43 14.77
C VAL A 125 10.37 11.91 14.80
N LYS A 126 10.58 12.57 13.67
CA LYS A 126 10.07 13.89 13.36
C LYS A 126 8.75 13.76 12.64
N LYS A 127 7.74 14.51 13.08
CA LYS A 127 6.38 14.42 12.57
C LYS A 127 6.03 15.63 11.73
N GLY A 128 5.47 15.40 10.54
CA GLY A 128 4.72 16.38 9.76
C GLY A 128 3.25 16.03 9.77
N LEU A 129 2.41 16.97 10.19
CA LEU A 129 0.96 16.81 10.22
C LEU A 129 0.31 17.98 9.51
N PHE A 130 -0.44 17.68 8.44
CA PHE A 130 -1.16 18.67 7.66
C PHE A 130 -2.66 18.42 7.80
N PRO A 131 -3.43 19.36 8.41
CA PRO A 131 -4.88 19.26 8.50
C PRO A 131 -5.51 19.64 7.16
N TRP A 132 -6.50 18.89 6.72
CA TRP A 132 -7.17 19.15 5.43
C TRP A 132 -8.05 20.40 5.44
N THR A 133 -8.33 20.96 6.60
CA THR A 133 -8.93 22.29 6.73
C THR A 133 -8.08 23.40 6.09
N ALA A 134 -6.79 23.13 5.82
CA ALA A 134 -5.89 24.01 5.07
C ALA A 134 -5.75 23.59 3.58
N SER A 135 -6.41 22.52 3.13
CA SER A 135 -6.37 22.06 1.75
C SER A 135 -7.47 22.69 0.91
N GLY A 136 -7.10 23.51 -0.09
CA GLY A 136 -8.07 24.12 -1.00
C GLY A 136 -8.98 23.09 -1.70
N ARG A 137 -8.46 21.92 -2.05
CA ARG A 137 -9.26 20.84 -2.67
C ARG A 137 -10.24 20.22 -1.68
N ALA A 138 -9.82 19.94 -0.45
CA ALA A 138 -10.69 19.36 0.57
C ALA A 138 -11.85 20.30 0.91
N ILE A 139 -11.56 21.59 1.07
CA ILE A 139 -12.56 22.66 1.29
C ILE A 139 -13.54 22.73 0.11
N ALA A 140 -13.03 22.76 -1.14
CA ALA A 140 -13.88 22.82 -2.32
C ALA A 140 -14.78 21.58 -2.48
N ASN A 141 -14.34 20.43 -2.00
CA ASN A 141 -15.12 19.19 -1.98
C ASN A 141 -16.13 19.12 -0.81
N GLY A 142 -16.06 20.05 0.17
CA GLY A 142 -16.83 19.96 1.40
C GLY A 142 -16.44 18.79 2.31
N ARG A 143 -15.19 18.32 2.23
CA ARG A 143 -14.64 17.15 2.94
C ARG A 143 -13.27 17.51 3.53
N ASP A 144 -13.25 18.52 4.39
CA ASP A 144 -12.04 19.06 5.01
C ASP A 144 -11.76 18.53 6.41
N GLU A 145 -12.53 17.53 6.84
CA GLU A 145 -12.37 16.82 8.12
C GLU A 145 -11.10 15.94 8.21
N GLY A 146 -10.34 15.86 7.12
CA GLY A 146 -9.21 14.98 6.99
C GLY A 146 -7.90 15.47 7.61
N VAL A 147 -6.90 14.58 7.60
CA VAL A 147 -5.54 14.87 8.04
C VAL A 147 -4.56 13.95 7.32
N THR A 148 -3.38 14.49 6.97
CA THR A 148 -2.23 13.72 6.50
C THR A 148 -1.08 13.84 7.50
N LYS A 149 -0.48 12.71 7.88
CA LYS A 149 0.63 12.66 8.82
C LYS A 149 1.76 11.82 8.26
N LEU A 150 2.98 12.34 8.30
CA LEU A 150 4.21 11.64 7.91
C LEU A 150 5.18 11.58 9.08
N LEU A 151 5.94 10.50 9.16
CA LEU A 151 6.96 10.27 10.18
C LEU A 151 8.32 10.07 9.49
N PHE A 152 9.29 10.85 9.92
CA PHE A 152 10.66 10.82 9.40
C PHE A 152 11.62 10.41 10.51
N ASP A 153 12.72 9.79 10.16
CA ASP A 153 13.82 9.49 11.08
C ASP A 153 14.39 10.80 11.66
N ASP A 154 14.43 10.90 12.98
CA ASP A 154 14.99 12.04 13.72
C ASP A 154 16.17 11.59 14.59
N SER A 155 16.83 10.52 14.19
CA SER A 155 18.08 10.08 14.84
C SER A 155 19.21 11.08 14.61
N PRO A 156 20.19 11.16 15.49
CA PRO A 156 21.37 12.00 15.29
C PRO A 156 22.13 11.66 13.99
N GLU A 157 22.11 10.41 13.60
CA GLU A 157 22.76 9.88 12.40
C GLU A 157 22.10 10.36 11.11
N ALA A 158 20.84 10.74 11.17
CA ALA A 158 20.09 11.27 10.02
C ALA A 158 20.51 12.71 9.64
N HIS A 159 21.20 13.43 10.54
CA HIS A 159 21.71 14.80 10.31
C HIS A 159 20.64 15.76 9.76
N GLY A 160 19.36 15.59 10.12
CA GLY A 160 18.23 16.39 9.65
C GLY A 160 17.67 15.99 8.29
N HIS A 161 18.24 14.98 7.63
CA HIS A 161 17.80 14.38 6.36
C HIS A 161 17.25 12.98 6.58
N GLY A 162 16.49 12.79 7.65
CA GLY A 162 15.93 11.49 7.97
C GLY A 162 14.90 11.02 6.94
N LYS A 163 15.03 9.75 6.56
CA LYS A 163 14.13 9.12 5.62
C LYS A 163 12.75 8.97 6.19
N ILE A 164 11.75 8.93 5.32
CA ILE A 164 10.39 8.60 5.71
C ILE A 164 10.32 7.17 6.24
N LEU A 165 9.74 6.98 7.41
CA LEU A 165 9.57 5.69 8.09
C LEU A 165 8.13 5.20 8.07
N GLY A 166 7.18 6.12 7.95
CA GLY A 166 5.78 5.79 7.94
C GLY A 166 4.90 7.00 7.69
N GLY A 167 3.65 6.76 7.46
CA GLY A 167 2.67 7.81 7.30
C GLY A 167 1.25 7.26 7.23
N GLY A 168 0.30 8.15 7.32
CA GLY A 168 -1.11 7.81 7.21
C GLY A 168 -1.95 9.02 6.98
N MET A 169 -3.16 8.77 6.56
CA MET A 169 -4.16 9.81 6.32
C MET A 169 -5.55 9.32 6.66
N VAL A 170 -6.36 10.25 7.10
CA VAL A 170 -7.79 10.09 7.28
C VAL A 170 -8.47 11.10 6.37
N GLY A 171 -9.39 10.66 5.55
CA GLY A 171 -10.09 11.54 4.62
C GLY A 171 -10.61 10.81 3.40
N THR A 172 -11.39 11.50 2.58
CA THR A 172 -11.88 10.95 1.32
C THR A 172 -10.71 10.61 0.39
N HIS A 173 -10.75 9.47 -0.29
CA HIS A 173 -9.69 8.97 -1.18
C HIS A 173 -8.32 8.72 -0.50
N ALA A 174 -8.27 8.50 0.80
CA ALA A 174 -7.03 8.17 1.49
C ALA A 174 -6.40 6.88 0.94
N GLY A 175 -7.23 5.89 0.59
CA GLY A 175 -6.79 4.64 -0.02
C GLY A 175 -6.12 4.81 -1.38
N ASP A 176 -6.58 5.78 -2.18
CA ASP A 176 -5.99 6.08 -3.49
C ASP A 176 -4.63 6.78 -3.37
N MET A 177 -4.42 7.55 -2.30
CA MET A 177 -3.22 8.36 -2.10
C MET A 177 -2.11 7.68 -1.32
N ILE A 178 -2.41 6.67 -0.48
CA ILE A 178 -1.41 6.03 0.39
C ILE A 178 -0.28 5.37 -0.39
N GLY A 179 -0.50 5.04 -1.65
CA GLY A 179 0.50 4.47 -2.54
C GLY A 179 1.72 5.36 -2.75
N GLU A 180 1.54 6.69 -2.75
CA GLU A 180 2.65 7.65 -2.84
C GLU A 180 3.54 7.58 -1.60
N VAL A 181 2.95 7.51 -0.41
CA VAL A 181 3.69 7.35 0.84
C VAL A 181 4.45 6.02 0.88
N ALA A 182 3.83 4.94 0.41
CA ALA A 182 4.49 3.64 0.29
C ALA A 182 5.69 3.71 -0.66
N LEU A 183 5.53 4.35 -1.84
CA LEU A 183 6.61 4.54 -2.81
C LEU A 183 7.75 5.38 -2.20
N ALA A 184 7.44 6.45 -1.48
CA ALA A 184 8.43 7.29 -0.83
C ALA A 184 9.28 6.49 0.19
N ILE A 185 8.66 5.59 0.95
CA ILE A 185 9.36 4.69 1.89
C ILE A 185 10.26 3.71 1.11
N GLU A 186 9.74 3.07 0.06
CA GLU A 186 10.51 2.14 -0.77
C GLU A 186 11.74 2.80 -1.40
N MET A 187 11.60 4.04 -1.88
CA MET A 187 12.67 4.82 -2.48
C MET A 187 13.62 5.45 -1.44
N GLY A 188 13.24 5.45 -0.16
CA GLY A 188 14.04 6.03 0.91
C GLY A 188 14.12 7.56 0.85
N ALA A 189 13.03 8.20 0.41
CA ALA A 189 12.91 9.66 0.33
C ALA A 189 12.97 10.32 1.71
N ASP A 190 13.42 11.56 1.76
CA ASP A 190 13.34 12.41 2.94
C ASP A 190 12.23 13.48 2.82
N ALA A 191 12.10 14.35 3.81
CA ALA A 191 11.07 15.39 3.81
C ALA A 191 11.29 16.44 2.70
N ILE A 192 12.52 16.64 2.27
CA ILE A 192 12.85 17.58 1.20
C ILE A 192 12.43 16.98 -0.15
N ASP A 193 12.75 15.73 -0.39
CA ASP A 193 12.38 15.02 -1.62
C ASP A 193 10.86 15.07 -1.83
N ILE A 194 10.08 14.74 -0.80
CA ILE A 194 8.62 14.72 -0.88
C ILE A 194 8.06 16.15 -1.01
N GLY A 195 8.52 17.10 -0.19
CA GLY A 195 8.04 18.49 -0.22
C GLY A 195 8.44 19.26 -1.48
N LYS A 196 9.53 18.86 -2.17
CA LYS A 196 9.95 19.42 -3.45
C LYS A 196 9.31 18.75 -4.66
N THR A 197 8.68 17.62 -4.49
CA THR A 197 7.90 16.99 -5.55
C THR A 197 6.72 17.86 -5.90
N ILE A 198 6.60 18.26 -7.16
CA ILE A 198 5.50 19.11 -7.63
C ILE A 198 4.24 18.26 -7.75
N HIS A 199 3.24 18.58 -6.94
CA HIS A 199 1.92 17.98 -7.01
C HIS A 199 0.99 18.81 -7.89
N PRO A 200 0.03 18.20 -8.60
CA PRO A 200 -1.01 18.96 -9.31
C PRO A 200 -1.84 19.79 -8.34
N HIS A 201 -2.10 21.04 -8.69
CA HIS A 201 -2.90 21.96 -7.88
C HIS A 201 -4.24 22.31 -8.57
N PRO A 202 -5.39 22.32 -7.85
CA PRO A 202 -5.57 21.87 -6.46
C PRO A 202 -5.93 20.38 -6.39
N THR A 203 -5.26 19.61 -5.54
CA THR A 203 -5.55 18.20 -5.33
C THR A 203 -5.45 17.82 -3.84
N LEU A 204 -6.00 16.64 -3.47
CA LEU A 204 -5.82 16.10 -2.13
C LEU A 204 -4.38 15.56 -1.93
N GLY A 205 -3.72 15.10 -3.01
CA GLY A 205 -2.34 14.61 -2.97
C GLY A 205 -1.33 15.63 -2.47
N GLU A 206 -1.58 16.95 -2.70
CA GLU A 206 -0.74 18.01 -2.13
C GLU A 206 -0.58 17.93 -0.63
N SER A 207 -1.55 17.33 0.08
CA SER A 207 -1.48 17.14 1.54
C SER A 207 -0.27 16.33 1.98
N ILE A 208 0.27 15.47 1.11
CA ILE A 208 1.49 14.67 1.36
C ILE A 208 2.71 15.58 1.32
N GLY A 209 2.85 16.38 0.26
CA GLY A 209 3.91 17.38 0.14
C GLY A 209 3.88 18.38 1.29
N MET A 210 2.68 18.93 1.60
CA MET A 210 2.50 19.87 2.71
C MET A 210 2.85 19.25 4.07
N ALA A 211 2.51 17.99 4.32
CA ALA A 211 2.91 17.30 5.54
C ALA A 211 4.44 17.14 5.63
N ALA A 212 5.11 16.87 4.52
CA ALA A 212 6.58 16.82 4.46
C ALA A 212 7.20 18.19 4.72
N GLU A 213 6.64 19.25 4.15
CA GLU A 213 7.07 20.64 4.40
C GLU A 213 6.85 21.05 5.86
N VAL A 214 5.77 20.63 6.52
CA VAL A 214 5.56 20.83 7.96
C VAL A 214 6.69 20.16 8.76
N ALA A 215 7.06 18.91 8.41
CA ALA A 215 8.16 18.22 9.05
C ALA A 215 9.50 18.96 8.84
N HIS A 216 9.74 19.45 7.62
CA HIS A 216 10.96 20.21 7.30
C HIS A 216 10.96 21.60 7.91
N GLY A 217 9.80 22.21 8.17
CA GLY A 217 9.64 23.59 8.67
C GLY A 217 9.56 24.65 7.59
N SER A 218 9.23 24.26 6.35
CA SER A 218 9.10 25.15 5.18
C SER A 218 7.65 25.36 4.74
N CYS A 219 6.68 24.71 5.36
CA CYS A 219 5.27 24.86 5.01
C CYS A 219 4.79 26.30 5.28
N THR A 220 4.13 26.90 4.27
CA THR A 220 3.56 28.24 4.36
C THR A 220 2.09 28.25 4.72
N ASP A 221 1.38 27.15 4.50
CA ASP A 221 -0.08 27.04 4.61
C ASP A 221 -0.55 26.69 6.02
N VAL A 222 0.38 26.23 6.87
CA VAL A 222 0.12 25.89 8.28
C VAL A 222 1.12 26.63 9.15
N PRO A 223 0.67 27.34 10.20
CA PRO A 223 1.59 28.01 11.11
C PRO A 223 2.53 27.00 11.77
N PRO A 224 3.82 27.36 12.02
CA PRO A 224 4.76 26.46 12.68
C PRO A 224 4.25 26.07 14.06
N ALA A 225 4.49 24.80 14.44
CA ALA A 225 4.13 24.30 15.76
C ALA A 225 4.74 25.22 16.83
N ARG A 226 3.94 25.71 17.77
CA ARG A 226 4.45 26.45 18.93
C ARG A 226 5.38 25.53 19.72
N LYS A 227 6.61 26.01 19.93
CA LYS A 227 7.59 25.33 20.78
C LYS A 227 7.13 25.30 22.23
#